data_6b95062c2d342f0909bc23da6bef8c3d
#
_entry.id   6b95062c2d342f0909bc23da6bef8c3d
#
_cell.length_a   1.000
_cell.length_b   1.000
_cell.length_c   1.000
_cell.angle_alpha   90.00
_cell.angle_beta   90.00
_cell.angle_gamma   90.00
#
_symmetry.space_group_name_H-M   'P 1'
#
loop_
_entity.id
_entity.type
_entity.pdbx_description
1 polymer ?
#
loop_
_entity_poly.entity_id
_entity_poly.type
_entity_poly.pdbx_seq_one_letter_code
_entity_poly.pdbx_strand_id
1 'polypeptide(L)'
;MKKLQAMRTLSLSITLGALALALAPSELYADHHADQKAKAKAKAKTKTKAQFVQHLDAGKKQTIVTFGTSLTAVGAWVDQFATVLEQTYPGQAKVINGAQGGANSDWGVKSLDEKVLQHKPDTVLIEFAVNDAVGKRRTSVEHARNNLEQLIERILKANPDTEIILQVMNVPIGHTRTGRPNLEAYNQMYRDVAKERGYLLIDHWPNWQKLLDEDPLRFVAYNPDTIHPVRIGAINIITPHLLLELGLPAGEPEKSIATPCWKYLLHVMRTDKNPATSRKDFNGYWEKGFKMSDLDQNGKLSPEETVADSLLKALDKNQSNSIELDEWLAAYDGMFEKFDRDQDGSLSPEEKQKLAQ
;
A
#
# COMPACT_ATOMS: atom_id res chain seq x y z
N MET A 1 42.65 42.55 -59.25
CA MET A 1 41.87 41.48 -59.88
C MET A 1 41.65 40.34 -58.85
N LYS A 2 40.37 40.07 -58.53
CA LYS A 2 39.81 38.79 -58.08
C LYS A 2 40.10 38.37 -56.63
N LYS A 3 39.21 38.10 -55.91
CA LYS A 3 37.81 37.79 -55.60
C LYS A 3 37.83 37.32 -54.13
N LEU A 4 37.14 38.12 -53.29
CA LEU A 4 36.78 37.65 -51.96
C LEU A 4 35.78 36.47 -52.08
N GLN A 5 36.03 35.42 -51.36
CA GLN A 5 35.04 34.40 -51.10
C GLN A 5 34.74 34.37 -49.61
N ALA A 6 33.52 34.72 -49.29
CA ALA A 6 33.00 34.78 -47.92
C ALA A 6 32.73 33.35 -47.42
N MET A 7 33.36 33.00 -46.33
CA MET A 7 32.97 31.80 -45.53
C MET A 7 31.84 32.25 -44.59
N ARG A 8 30.63 31.78 -44.87
CA ARG A 8 29.52 31.80 -43.95
C ARG A 8 29.73 30.75 -42.86
N THR A 9 29.98 31.20 -41.66
CA THR A 9 29.89 30.37 -40.42
C THR A 9 28.42 30.08 -40.17
N LEU A 10 28.02 28.84 -40.33
CA LEU A 10 26.72 28.34 -39.89
C LEU A 10 26.81 28.09 -38.39
N SER A 11 26.26 28.95 -37.61
CA SER A 11 26.07 28.73 -36.15
C SER A 11 24.89 27.79 -35.98
N LEU A 12 25.16 26.53 -35.65
CA LEU A 12 24.18 25.56 -35.31
C LEU A 12 23.78 25.79 -33.83
N SER A 13 22.72 26.51 -33.62
CA SER A 13 22.08 26.63 -32.30
C SER A 13 21.36 25.31 -32.01
N ILE A 14 21.98 24.46 -31.21
CA ILE A 14 21.31 23.30 -30.61
C ILE A 14 20.43 23.85 -29.47
N THR A 15 19.17 24.08 -29.79
CA THR A 15 18.12 24.25 -28.76
C THR A 15 17.92 22.87 -28.12
N LEU A 16 18.49 22.67 -26.92
CA LEU A 16 18.06 21.61 -26.03
C LEU A 16 16.59 21.90 -25.66
N GLY A 17 15.69 21.25 -26.37
CA GLY A 17 14.32 21.12 -25.95
C GLY A 17 14.27 20.23 -24.71
N ALA A 18 14.28 20.84 -23.53
CA ALA A 18 13.87 20.17 -22.33
C ALA A 18 12.37 19.82 -22.49
N LEU A 19 12.11 18.58 -22.94
CA LEU A 19 10.76 18.02 -22.89
C LEU A 19 10.47 17.68 -21.44
N ALA A 20 10.12 18.72 -20.67
CA ALA A 20 9.49 18.56 -19.38
C ALA A 20 8.10 17.95 -19.65
N LEU A 21 7.98 16.62 -19.60
CA LEU A 21 6.69 15.97 -19.43
C LEU A 21 6.21 16.27 -18.01
N ALA A 22 5.79 17.50 -17.78
CA ALA A 22 4.96 17.86 -16.67
C ALA A 22 3.53 17.41 -17.02
N LEU A 23 3.27 16.10 -16.90
CA LEU A 23 1.90 15.60 -16.84
C LEU A 23 1.30 16.14 -15.55
N ALA A 24 0.33 17.06 -15.70
CA ALA A 24 -0.40 17.60 -14.58
C ALA A 24 -1.02 16.46 -13.76
N PRO A 25 -0.79 16.37 -12.44
CA PRO A 25 -1.25 15.26 -11.61
C PRO A 25 -2.76 15.02 -11.66
N SER A 26 -3.54 16.05 -12.00
CA SER A 26 -5.01 16.00 -12.09
C SER A 26 -5.54 15.22 -13.30
N GLU A 27 -4.85 15.25 -14.44
CA GLU A 27 -5.33 14.55 -15.66
C GLU A 27 -5.01 13.06 -15.64
N LEU A 28 -3.81 12.67 -15.20
CA LEU A 28 -3.48 11.26 -14.94
C LEU A 28 -4.36 10.64 -13.86
N TYR A 29 -4.81 11.45 -12.92
CA TYR A 29 -5.74 11.04 -11.86
C TYR A 29 -7.13 10.71 -12.40
N ALA A 30 -7.67 11.59 -13.25
CA ALA A 30 -9.03 11.46 -13.78
C ALA A 30 -9.17 10.26 -14.72
N ASP A 31 -8.19 10.04 -15.62
CA ASP A 31 -8.27 8.96 -16.61
C ASP A 31 -8.10 7.58 -15.98
N HIS A 32 -7.18 7.42 -15.01
CA HIS A 32 -7.00 6.12 -14.35
C HIS A 32 -8.21 5.76 -13.47
N HIS A 33 -8.83 6.73 -12.80
CA HIS A 33 -10.05 6.53 -12.03
C HIS A 33 -11.26 6.17 -12.91
N ALA A 34 -11.39 6.80 -14.07
CA ALA A 34 -12.50 6.51 -15.00
C ALA A 34 -12.40 5.08 -15.58
N ASP A 35 -11.20 4.65 -15.98
CA ASP A 35 -10.95 3.33 -16.53
C ASP A 35 -11.10 2.22 -15.45
N GLN A 36 -10.60 2.45 -14.24
CA GLN A 36 -10.79 1.54 -13.11
C GLN A 36 -12.27 1.43 -12.71
N LYS A 37 -13.02 2.53 -12.64
CA LYS A 37 -14.46 2.53 -12.38
C LYS A 37 -15.25 1.77 -13.44
N ALA A 38 -14.90 1.93 -14.72
CA ALA A 38 -15.56 1.23 -15.83
C ALA A 38 -15.29 -0.29 -15.79
N LYS A 39 -14.03 -0.69 -15.58
CA LYS A 39 -13.62 -2.10 -15.43
C LYS A 39 -14.21 -2.76 -14.19
N ALA A 40 -14.23 -2.05 -13.05
CA ALA A 40 -14.86 -2.52 -11.82
C ALA A 40 -16.38 -2.72 -12.01
N LYS A 41 -17.07 -1.77 -12.66
CA LYS A 41 -18.50 -1.86 -12.92
C LYS A 41 -18.88 -3.01 -13.88
N ALA A 42 -18.03 -3.32 -14.87
CA ALA A 42 -18.24 -4.43 -15.79
C ALA A 42 -18.02 -5.79 -15.10
N LYS A 43 -16.99 -5.90 -14.24
CA LYS A 43 -16.63 -7.14 -13.53
C LYS A 43 -17.58 -7.43 -12.35
N ALA A 44 -18.09 -6.38 -11.67
CA ALA A 44 -19.04 -6.53 -10.56
C ALA A 44 -20.40 -7.13 -10.99
N LYS A 45 -20.79 -7.01 -12.27
CA LYS A 45 -22.05 -7.58 -12.77
C LYS A 45 -22.08 -9.12 -12.83
N THR A 46 -20.95 -9.80 -12.72
CA THR A 46 -20.82 -11.25 -12.91
C THR A 46 -20.29 -12.00 -11.69
N LYS A 47 -19.85 -11.30 -10.63
CA LYS A 47 -19.27 -11.93 -9.45
C LYS A 47 -20.30 -12.10 -8.34
N THR A 48 -20.29 -13.26 -7.70
CA THR A 48 -21.13 -13.53 -6.53
C THR A 48 -20.69 -12.60 -5.39
N LYS A 49 -21.65 -11.88 -4.79
CA LYS A 49 -21.41 -11.02 -3.63
C LYS A 49 -20.95 -11.83 -2.40
N ALA A 50 -20.10 -11.24 -1.58
CA ALA A 50 -19.78 -11.77 -0.26
C ALA A 50 -21.07 -11.99 0.56
N GLN A 51 -21.07 -12.96 1.47
CA GLN A 51 -22.27 -13.33 2.22
C GLN A 51 -22.80 -12.16 3.06
N PHE A 52 -21.92 -11.42 3.73
CA PHE A 52 -22.33 -10.25 4.51
C PHE A 52 -22.96 -9.16 3.63
N VAL A 53 -22.50 -8.99 2.39
CA VAL A 53 -23.10 -8.02 1.44
C VAL A 53 -24.52 -8.47 1.04
N GLN A 54 -24.73 -9.77 0.84
CA GLN A 54 -26.08 -10.31 0.59
C GLN A 54 -27.00 -10.10 1.79
N HIS A 55 -26.48 -10.23 3.02
CA HIS A 55 -27.22 -9.94 4.25
C HIS A 55 -27.57 -8.46 4.35
N LEU A 56 -26.64 -7.55 4.03
CA LEU A 56 -26.92 -6.10 3.99
C LEU A 56 -27.98 -5.75 2.94
N ASP A 57 -27.92 -6.36 1.74
CA ASP A 57 -28.94 -6.21 0.70
C ASP A 57 -30.35 -6.65 1.20
N ALA A 58 -30.38 -7.66 2.08
CA ALA A 58 -31.60 -8.14 2.73
C ALA A 58 -31.99 -7.32 3.97
N GLY A 59 -31.36 -6.19 4.25
CA GLY A 59 -31.63 -5.32 5.39
C GLY A 59 -31.15 -5.82 6.75
N LYS A 60 -30.29 -6.86 6.78
CA LYS A 60 -29.74 -7.41 8.01
C LYS A 60 -28.48 -6.65 8.43
N LYS A 61 -28.44 -6.15 9.66
CA LYS A 61 -27.23 -5.52 10.21
C LYS A 61 -26.06 -6.49 10.25
N GLN A 62 -24.86 -5.97 10.00
CA GLN A 62 -23.62 -6.75 9.99
C GLN A 62 -22.53 -6.07 10.83
N THR A 63 -21.83 -6.87 11.62
CA THR A 63 -20.59 -6.48 12.31
C THR A 63 -19.41 -7.13 11.60
N ILE A 64 -18.53 -6.31 11.06
CA ILE A 64 -17.36 -6.74 10.29
C ILE A 64 -16.12 -6.38 11.10
N VAL A 65 -15.24 -7.36 11.37
CA VAL A 65 -13.94 -7.11 12.02
C VAL A 65 -12.82 -7.31 11.02
N THR A 66 -11.92 -6.32 10.90
CA THR A 66 -10.66 -6.46 10.18
C THR A 66 -9.56 -6.81 11.18
N PHE A 67 -8.80 -7.87 10.93
CA PHE A 67 -7.86 -8.42 11.89
C PHE A 67 -6.52 -8.76 11.22
N GLY A 68 -5.44 -8.14 11.68
CA GLY A 68 -4.16 -8.29 11.00
C GLY A 68 -3.04 -7.41 11.54
N THR A 69 -2.15 -7.06 10.62
CA THR A 69 -0.91 -6.33 10.87
C THR A 69 -1.09 -4.81 10.82
N SER A 70 0.06 -4.09 10.72
CA SER A 70 0.05 -2.64 10.47
C SER A 70 -0.65 -2.27 9.14
N LEU A 71 -0.63 -3.14 8.13
CA LEU A 71 -1.27 -2.90 6.84
C LEU A 71 -2.79 -2.75 6.97
N THR A 72 -3.36 -3.30 8.01
CA THR A 72 -4.76 -3.14 8.41
C THR A 72 -4.92 -2.09 9.51
N ALA A 73 -4.09 -2.13 10.57
CA ALA A 73 -4.23 -1.27 11.74
C ALA A 73 -4.14 0.23 11.41
N VAL A 74 -3.25 0.60 10.47
CA VAL A 74 -3.09 1.98 9.98
C VAL A 74 -3.44 2.12 8.50
N GLY A 75 -3.95 1.06 7.88
CA GLY A 75 -4.35 1.04 6.48
C GLY A 75 -5.57 1.91 6.24
N ALA A 76 -5.44 2.94 5.42
CA ALA A 76 -6.54 3.83 5.06
C ALA A 76 -7.72 3.10 4.39
N TRP A 77 -7.47 1.92 3.84
CA TRP A 77 -8.50 1.09 3.20
C TRP A 77 -9.63 0.68 4.16
N VAL A 78 -9.35 0.51 5.45
CA VAL A 78 -10.38 0.11 6.44
C VAL A 78 -11.44 1.19 6.59
N ASP A 79 -11.01 2.45 6.75
CA ASP A 79 -11.94 3.57 6.86
C ASP A 79 -12.62 3.89 5.53
N GLN A 80 -11.91 3.75 4.40
CA GLN A 80 -12.48 3.89 3.06
C GLN A 80 -13.57 2.82 2.81
N PHE A 81 -13.33 1.60 3.23
CA PHE A 81 -14.30 0.51 3.19
C PHE A 81 -15.52 0.80 4.08
N ALA A 82 -15.30 1.21 5.32
CA ALA A 82 -16.37 1.60 6.23
C ALA A 82 -17.22 2.76 5.67
N THR A 83 -16.56 3.75 5.04
CA THR A 83 -17.24 4.88 4.39
C THR A 83 -18.15 4.42 3.25
N VAL A 84 -17.68 3.51 2.38
CA VAL A 84 -18.50 2.97 1.28
C VAL A 84 -19.66 2.13 1.81
N LEU A 85 -19.46 1.36 2.86
CA LEU A 85 -20.54 0.61 3.50
C LEU A 85 -21.61 1.54 4.08
N GLU A 86 -21.21 2.61 4.77
CA GLU A 86 -22.16 3.59 5.33
C GLU A 86 -22.92 4.34 4.21
N GLN A 87 -22.26 4.67 3.09
CA GLN A 87 -22.91 5.30 1.94
C GLN A 87 -23.92 4.36 1.28
N THR A 88 -23.61 3.06 1.22
CA THR A 88 -24.43 2.07 0.51
C THR A 88 -25.54 1.50 1.39
N TYR A 89 -25.26 1.29 2.67
CA TYR A 89 -26.14 0.64 3.67
C TYR A 89 -26.18 1.45 4.96
N PRO A 90 -26.75 2.66 4.98
CA PRO A 90 -26.69 3.56 6.12
C PRO A 90 -27.16 2.92 7.43
N GLY A 91 -26.30 2.94 8.45
CA GLY A 91 -26.56 2.41 9.79
C GLY A 91 -26.74 0.89 9.89
N GLN A 92 -26.41 0.13 8.81
CA GLN A 92 -26.53 -1.32 8.80
C GLN A 92 -25.22 -2.06 8.99
N ALA A 93 -24.08 -1.45 8.64
CA ALA A 93 -22.75 -2.07 8.75
C ALA A 93 -21.91 -1.39 9.82
N LYS A 94 -21.31 -2.19 10.70
CA LYS A 94 -20.34 -1.72 11.69
C LYS A 94 -18.98 -2.36 11.39
N VAL A 95 -18.01 -1.56 10.97
CA VAL A 95 -16.62 -2.01 10.76
C VAL A 95 -15.81 -1.73 12.01
N ILE A 96 -15.09 -2.73 12.50
CA ILE A 96 -14.21 -2.66 13.67
C ILE A 96 -12.81 -3.04 13.25
N ASN A 97 -11.85 -2.15 13.47
CA ASN A 97 -10.44 -2.44 13.23
C ASN A 97 -9.84 -3.09 14.47
N GLY A 98 -9.73 -4.42 14.47
CA GLY A 98 -9.10 -5.23 15.52
C GLY A 98 -7.60 -5.48 15.30
N ALA A 99 -7.01 -4.92 14.25
CA ALA A 99 -5.62 -5.14 13.90
C ALA A 99 -4.63 -4.34 14.78
N GLN A 100 -3.35 -4.73 14.74
CA GLN A 100 -2.30 -4.06 15.50
C GLN A 100 -0.99 -3.92 14.70
N GLY A 101 -0.38 -2.74 14.79
CA GLY A 101 0.94 -2.48 14.21
C GLY A 101 2.00 -3.45 14.72
N GLY A 102 2.77 -4.04 13.81
CA GLY A 102 3.80 -5.00 14.15
C GLY A 102 3.30 -6.41 14.54
N ALA A 103 1.98 -6.66 14.61
CA ALA A 103 1.43 -7.98 14.95
C ALA A 103 1.79 -9.05 13.92
N ASN A 104 1.86 -10.31 14.37
CA ASN A 104 1.96 -11.52 13.56
C ASN A 104 0.84 -12.50 13.99
N SER A 105 0.76 -13.68 13.38
CA SER A 105 -0.28 -14.65 13.70
C SER A 105 -0.22 -15.16 15.16
N ASP A 106 0.96 -15.23 15.81
CA ASP A 106 1.07 -15.56 17.23
C ASP A 106 0.35 -14.55 18.12
N TRP A 107 0.53 -13.25 17.81
CA TRP A 107 -0.23 -12.19 18.47
C TRP A 107 -1.73 -12.34 18.18
N GLY A 108 -2.08 -12.64 16.92
CA GLY A 108 -3.46 -12.87 16.52
C GLY A 108 -4.16 -13.92 17.38
N VAL A 109 -3.53 -15.09 17.55
CA VAL A 109 -4.06 -16.19 18.39
C VAL A 109 -4.27 -15.75 19.84
N LYS A 110 -3.32 -14.99 20.40
CA LYS A 110 -3.40 -14.49 21.79
C LYS A 110 -4.48 -13.43 21.99
N SER A 111 -4.69 -12.58 20.98
CA SER A 111 -5.54 -11.38 21.09
C SER A 111 -6.93 -11.60 20.51
N LEU A 112 -7.25 -12.79 19.98
CA LEU A 112 -8.48 -13.08 19.26
C LEU A 112 -9.73 -12.75 20.07
N ASP A 113 -9.78 -13.11 21.34
CA ASP A 113 -10.95 -12.92 22.19
C ASP A 113 -11.24 -11.42 22.37
N GLU A 114 -10.19 -10.64 22.69
CA GLU A 114 -10.29 -9.19 22.91
C GLU A 114 -10.54 -8.41 21.61
N LYS A 115 -9.87 -8.80 20.52
CA LYS A 115 -9.88 -8.00 19.29
C LYS A 115 -10.97 -8.40 18.31
N VAL A 116 -11.52 -9.60 18.44
CA VAL A 116 -12.48 -10.15 17.48
C VAL A 116 -13.72 -10.69 18.18
N LEU A 117 -13.59 -11.72 19.01
CA LEU A 117 -14.75 -12.51 19.50
C LEU A 117 -15.69 -11.71 20.40
N GLN A 118 -15.17 -10.79 21.25
CA GLN A 118 -16.02 -9.92 22.07
C GLN A 118 -17.01 -9.08 21.26
N HIS A 119 -16.70 -8.81 19.99
CA HIS A 119 -17.55 -8.01 19.09
C HIS A 119 -18.64 -8.83 18.41
N LYS A 120 -18.64 -10.17 18.57
CA LYS A 120 -19.59 -11.11 17.93
C LYS A 120 -19.72 -10.86 16.43
N PRO A 121 -18.61 -10.96 15.67
CA PRO A 121 -18.60 -10.58 14.25
C PRO A 121 -19.46 -11.51 13.39
N ASP A 122 -20.13 -10.93 12.41
CA ASP A 122 -20.76 -11.65 11.30
C ASP A 122 -19.73 -11.97 10.19
N THR A 123 -18.67 -11.17 10.11
CA THR A 123 -17.59 -11.34 9.12
C THR A 123 -16.25 -10.95 9.73
N VAL A 124 -15.20 -11.72 9.41
CA VAL A 124 -13.81 -11.41 9.81
C VAL A 124 -12.89 -11.44 8.59
N LEU A 125 -12.19 -10.32 8.33
CA LEU A 125 -11.13 -10.24 7.33
C LEU A 125 -9.78 -10.43 8.01
N ILE A 126 -8.95 -11.38 7.55
CA ILE A 126 -7.72 -11.81 8.24
C ILE A 126 -6.51 -11.65 7.32
N GLU A 127 -5.43 -10.98 7.81
CA GLU A 127 -4.12 -10.92 7.17
C GLU A 127 -2.98 -10.87 8.19
N PHE A 128 -2.02 -11.80 8.15
CA PHE A 128 -0.81 -11.80 8.97
C PHE A 128 0.45 -12.19 8.19
N ALA A 129 0.31 -12.68 6.96
CA ALA A 129 1.38 -13.26 6.15
C ALA A 129 2.63 -12.38 6.10
N VAL A 130 2.47 -11.06 5.92
CA VAL A 130 3.58 -10.12 5.78
C VAL A 130 4.47 -10.07 7.02
N ASN A 131 3.92 -10.22 8.22
CA ASN A 131 4.70 -10.16 9.45
C ASN A 131 5.10 -11.55 9.96
N ASP A 132 4.40 -12.60 9.59
CA ASP A 132 4.85 -13.97 9.82
C ASP A 132 6.14 -14.26 9.03
N ALA A 133 6.23 -13.71 7.81
CA ALA A 133 7.40 -13.85 6.94
C ALA A 133 8.66 -13.10 7.40
N VAL A 134 8.60 -12.29 8.48
CA VAL A 134 9.79 -11.59 9.00
C VAL A 134 10.81 -12.60 9.53
N GLY A 135 11.94 -12.75 8.82
CA GLY A 135 12.94 -13.78 9.10
C GLY A 135 13.46 -13.80 10.55
N LYS A 136 13.58 -12.63 11.19
CA LYS A 136 14.00 -12.50 12.60
C LYS A 136 13.00 -13.11 13.59
N ARG A 137 11.73 -13.28 13.20
CA ARG A 137 10.69 -13.89 14.07
C ARG A 137 10.74 -15.40 14.10
N ARG A 138 11.36 -16.01 13.07
CA ARG A 138 11.48 -17.48 12.95
C ARG A 138 10.13 -18.22 12.97
N THR A 139 9.05 -17.56 12.61
CA THR A 139 7.76 -18.21 12.40
C THR A 139 7.86 -19.03 11.11
N SER A 140 7.69 -20.35 11.16
CA SER A 140 7.66 -21.15 9.94
C SER A 140 6.33 -21.00 9.21
N VAL A 141 6.29 -21.32 7.91
CA VAL A 141 5.03 -21.32 7.12
C VAL A 141 4.00 -22.27 7.73
N GLU A 142 4.46 -23.44 8.19
CA GLU A 142 3.61 -24.43 8.88
C GLU A 142 3.03 -23.87 10.17
N HIS A 143 3.86 -23.20 11.00
CA HIS A 143 3.40 -22.57 12.24
C HIS A 143 2.39 -21.46 11.95
N ALA A 144 2.65 -20.60 10.95
CA ALA A 144 1.73 -19.56 10.51
C ALA A 144 0.40 -20.16 10.03
N ARG A 145 0.43 -21.27 9.28
CA ARG A 145 -0.76 -21.99 8.86
C ARG A 145 -1.55 -22.51 10.06
N ASN A 146 -0.89 -23.16 11.02
CA ASN A 146 -1.53 -23.67 12.22
C ASN A 146 -2.19 -22.54 13.03
N ASN A 147 -1.54 -21.38 13.13
CA ASN A 147 -2.13 -20.21 13.77
C ASN A 147 -3.37 -19.71 13.01
N LEU A 148 -3.30 -19.61 11.68
CA LEU A 148 -4.44 -19.19 10.85
C LEU A 148 -5.63 -20.15 11.01
N GLU A 149 -5.39 -21.47 10.95
CA GLU A 149 -6.43 -22.47 11.16
C GLU A 149 -7.02 -22.38 12.58
N GLN A 150 -6.20 -22.20 13.60
CA GLN A 150 -6.65 -22.01 14.98
C GLN A 150 -7.51 -20.75 15.14
N LEU A 151 -7.16 -19.64 14.48
CA LEU A 151 -7.97 -18.41 14.46
C LEU A 151 -9.34 -18.72 13.87
N ILE A 152 -9.37 -19.34 12.70
CA ILE A 152 -10.60 -19.68 11.97
C ILE A 152 -11.49 -20.61 12.81
N GLU A 153 -10.92 -21.69 13.37
CA GLU A 153 -11.64 -22.67 14.18
C GLU A 153 -12.28 -22.01 15.42
N ARG A 154 -11.54 -21.13 16.11
CA ARG A 154 -12.06 -20.42 17.28
C ARG A 154 -13.17 -19.44 16.91
N ILE A 155 -13.05 -18.74 15.77
CA ILE A 155 -14.10 -17.85 15.28
C ILE A 155 -15.37 -18.64 14.98
N LEU A 156 -15.26 -19.71 14.19
CA LEU A 156 -16.41 -20.54 13.80
C LEU A 156 -16.99 -21.33 14.97
N LYS A 157 -16.18 -21.69 15.98
CA LYS A 157 -16.70 -22.24 17.23
C LYS A 157 -17.54 -21.26 18.03
N ALA A 158 -17.18 -19.97 17.99
CA ALA A 158 -17.94 -18.92 18.66
C ALA A 158 -19.25 -18.59 17.91
N ASN A 159 -19.20 -18.55 16.58
CA ASN A 159 -20.36 -18.39 15.70
C ASN A 159 -20.10 -19.12 14.38
N PRO A 160 -20.77 -20.28 14.13
CA PRO A 160 -20.57 -21.07 12.90
C PRO A 160 -20.97 -20.32 11.60
N ASP A 161 -21.81 -19.29 11.70
CA ASP A 161 -22.30 -18.51 10.56
C ASP A 161 -21.37 -17.33 10.21
N THR A 162 -20.28 -17.12 10.94
CA THR A 162 -19.31 -16.05 10.66
C THR A 162 -18.62 -16.29 9.33
N GLU A 163 -18.73 -15.33 8.41
CA GLU A 163 -17.99 -15.36 7.14
C GLU A 163 -16.50 -15.07 7.36
N ILE A 164 -15.63 -15.95 6.88
CA ILE A 164 -14.18 -15.78 6.89
C ILE A 164 -13.73 -15.27 5.53
N ILE A 165 -12.97 -14.17 5.52
CA ILE A 165 -12.36 -13.60 4.33
C ILE A 165 -10.85 -13.48 4.57
N LEU A 166 -10.05 -14.08 3.72
CA LEU A 166 -8.60 -14.01 3.81
C LEU A 166 -8.06 -12.92 2.87
N GLN A 167 -6.96 -12.26 3.29
CA GLN A 167 -6.32 -11.24 2.48
C GLN A 167 -4.83 -11.50 2.31
N VAL A 168 -4.35 -11.32 1.09
CA VAL A 168 -2.93 -11.17 0.74
C VAL A 168 -2.72 -9.69 0.38
N MET A 169 -1.76 -9.06 1.04
CA MET A 169 -1.57 -7.62 0.97
C MET A 169 -0.59 -7.20 -0.17
N ASN A 170 -0.05 -6.01 -0.06
CA ASN A 170 0.82 -5.40 -1.07
C ASN A 170 2.24 -6.00 -1.09
N VAL A 171 2.94 -5.73 -2.18
CA VAL A 171 4.34 -6.10 -2.41
C VAL A 171 5.25 -5.16 -1.61
N PRO A 172 6.08 -5.64 -0.68
CA PRO A 172 7.16 -4.84 -0.10
C PRO A 172 8.37 -4.80 -1.03
N ILE A 173 9.19 -3.76 -0.92
CA ILE A 173 10.46 -3.61 -1.66
C ILE A 173 11.62 -3.32 -0.70
N GLY A 174 12.85 -3.29 -1.22
CA GLY A 174 14.05 -2.95 -0.45
C GLY A 174 14.20 -3.79 0.83
N HIS A 175 14.71 -3.18 1.89
CA HIS A 175 14.95 -3.85 3.17
C HIS A 175 13.72 -4.55 3.79
N THR A 176 12.53 -4.09 3.48
CA THR A 176 11.30 -4.74 3.96
C THR A 176 11.06 -6.06 3.24
N ARG A 177 11.44 -6.15 1.96
CA ARG A 177 11.37 -7.38 1.18
C ARG A 177 12.50 -8.35 1.54
N THR A 178 13.75 -7.87 1.62
CA THR A 178 14.89 -8.70 2.00
C THR A 178 14.77 -9.25 3.43
N GLY A 179 14.15 -8.48 4.33
CA GLY A 179 13.79 -8.96 5.67
C GLY A 179 12.71 -10.04 5.72
N ARG A 180 12.09 -10.38 4.56
CA ARG A 180 11.02 -11.36 4.39
C ARG A 180 11.29 -12.32 3.21
N PRO A 181 12.40 -13.09 3.26
CA PRO A 181 12.90 -13.83 2.10
C PRO A 181 11.89 -14.84 1.54
N ASN A 182 11.02 -15.39 2.39
CA ASN A 182 10.04 -16.41 2.01
C ASN A 182 8.60 -15.89 1.96
N LEU A 183 8.37 -14.57 1.85
CA LEU A 183 7.02 -13.99 1.93
C LEU A 183 6.03 -14.65 0.97
N GLU A 184 6.48 -15.02 -0.24
CA GLU A 184 5.59 -15.67 -1.21
C GLU A 184 5.06 -17.02 -0.72
N ALA A 185 5.83 -17.77 0.06
CA ALA A 185 5.34 -19.04 0.65
C ALA A 185 4.21 -18.81 1.66
N TYR A 186 4.25 -17.70 2.42
CA TYR A 186 3.17 -17.34 3.35
C TYR A 186 1.94 -16.83 2.58
N ASN A 187 2.12 -16.06 1.53
CA ASN A 187 1.03 -15.64 0.65
C ASN A 187 0.37 -16.85 -0.02
N GLN A 188 1.19 -17.80 -0.51
CA GLN A 188 0.68 -19.03 -1.11
C GLN A 188 -0.11 -19.86 -0.10
N MET A 189 0.35 -19.95 1.15
CA MET A 189 -0.38 -20.62 2.21
C MET A 189 -1.77 -20.02 2.44
N TYR A 190 -1.92 -18.69 2.39
CA TYR A 190 -3.24 -18.03 2.47
C TYR A 190 -4.13 -18.39 1.28
N ARG A 191 -3.57 -18.43 0.05
CA ARG A 191 -4.28 -18.87 -1.16
C ARG A 191 -4.75 -20.32 -1.06
N ASP A 192 -3.89 -21.19 -0.55
CA ASP A 192 -4.19 -22.61 -0.38
C ASP A 192 -5.29 -22.84 0.66
N VAL A 193 -5.20 -22.21 1.83
CA VAL A 193 -6.24 -22.29 2.87
C VAL A 193 -7.58 -21.76 2.36
N ALA A 194 -7.58 -20.61 1.67
CA ALA A 194 -8.81 -20.07 1.07
C ALA A 194 -9.45 -21.04 0.09
N LYS A 195 -8.65 -21.65 -0.79
CA LYS A 195 -9.11 -22.62 -1.78
C LYS A 195 -9.62 -23.93 -1.12
N GLU A 196 -8.87 -24.46 -0.18
CA GLU A 196 -9.19 -25.71 0.51
C GLU A 196 -10.48 -25.61 1.33
N ARG A 197 -10.70 -24.47 1.96
CA ARG A 197 -11.86 -24.21 2.84
C ARG A 197 -13.03 -23.53 2.12
N GLY A 198 -12.85 -23.10 0.88
CA GLY A 198 -13.86 -22.37 0.11
C GLY A 198 -14.10 -20.95 0.60
N TYR A 199 -13.11 -20.32 1.28
CA TYR A 199 -13.21 -18.94 1.74
C TYR A 199 -12.95 -17.96 0.62
N LEU A 200 -13.56 -16.78 0.70
CA LEU A 200 -13.22 -15.66 -0.17
C LEU A 200 -11.79 -15.21 0.12
N LEU A 201 -10.99 -15.09 -0.94
CA LEU A 201 -9.65 -14.52 -0.89
C LEU A 201 -9.63 -13.19 -1.61
N ILE A 202 -9.12 -12.16 -0.96
CA ILE A 202 -8.80 -10.86 -1.56
C ILE A 202 -7.28 -10.78 -1.71
N ASP A 203 -6.80 -11.05 -2.92
CA ASP A 203 -5.38 -11.08 -3.23
C ASP A 203 -4.96 -9.76 -3.90
N HIS A 204 -4.42 -8.84 -3.11
CA HIS A 204 -3.96 -7.54 -3.61
C HIS A 204 -2.61 -7.59 -4.32
N TRP A 205 -1.83 -8.66 -4.12
CA TRP A 205 -0.47 -8.79 -4.64
C TRP A 205 -0.36 -8.57 -6.15
N PRO A 206 -1.19 -9.19 -7.02
CA PRO A 206 -1.06 -9.01 -8.46
C PRO A 206 -1.21 -7.56 -8.93
N ASN A 207 -2.10 -6.79 -8.28
CA ASN A 207 -2.32 -5.38 -8.63
C ASN A 207 -1.12 -4.50 -8.24
N TRP A 208 -0.52 -4.78 -7.09
CA TRP A 208 0.69 -4.09 -6.63
C TRP A 208 1.91 -4.47 -7.45
N GLN A 209 2.06 -5.76 -7.79
CA GLN A 209 3.14 -6.23 -8.66
C GLN A 209 3.04 -5.57 -10.04
N LYS A 210 1.85 -5.54 -10.62
CA LYS A 210 1.61 -4.86 -11.90
C LYS A 210 1.98 -3.38 -11.83
N LEU A 211 1.61 -2.67 -10.76
CA LEU A 211 1.99 -1.26 -10.59
C LEU A 211 3.52 -1.11 -10.49
N LEU A 212 4.18 -1.98 -9.74
CA LEU A 212 5.65 -1.99 -9.61
C LEU A 212 6.34 -2.22 -10.95
N ASP A 213 5.81 -3.12 -11.77
CA ASP A 213 6.39 -3.47 -13.07
C ASP A 213 6.16 -2.37 -14.13
N GLU A 214 4.97 -1.75 -14.14
CA GLU A 214 4.56 -0.79 -15.19
C GLU A 214 4.89 0.67 -14.83
N ASP A 215 4.82 1.04 -13.54
CA ASP A 215 5.05 2.42 -13.07
C ASP A 215 5.69 2.42 -11.67
N PRO A 216 6.98 2.05 -11.58
CA PRO A 216 7.67 1.91 -10.30
C PRO A 216 7.77 3.21 -9.50
N LEU A 217 7.80 4.38 -10.15
CA LEU A 217 7.81 5.67 -9.46
C LEU A 217 6.46 5.94 -8.77
N ARG A 218 5.37 5.58 -9.41
CA ARG A 218 4.04 5.65 -8.78
C ARG A 218 3.90 4.63 -7.67
N PHE A 219 4.44 3.42 -7.85
CA PHE A 219 4.50 2.43 -6.77
C PHE A 219 5.19 2.99 -5.53
N VAL A 220 6.35 3.62 -5.68
CA VAL A 220 7.09 4.25 -4.58
C VAL A 220 6.28 5.38 -3.95
N ALA A 221 5.62 6.23 -4.77
CA ALA A 221 4.76 7.29 -4.26
C ALA A 221 3.54 6.76 -3.47
N TYR A 222 3.03 5.60 -3.85
CA TYR A 222 1.90 4.96 -3.16
C TYR A 222 2.32 4.10 -1.96
N ASN A 223 3.58 3.66 -1.91
CA ASN A 223 4.15 2.78 -0.90
C ASN A 223 5.52 3.30 -0.41
N PRO A 224 5.58 4.54 0.12
CA PRO A 224 6.83 5.28 0.27
C PRO A 224 7.79 4.71 1.31
N ASP A 225 7.34 4.06 2.36
CA ASP A 225 8.18 3.41 3.37
C ASP A 225 8.50 1.95 3.04
N THR A 226 8.33 1.59 1.76
CA THR A 226 8.62 0.27 1.20
C THR A 226 7.64 -0.84 1.60
N ILE A 227 6.64 -0.56 2.45
CA ILE A 227 5.66 -1.57 2.90
C ILE A 227 4.26 -1.03 3.19
N HIS A 228 4.11 0.22 3.69
CA HIS A 228 2.80 0.75 4.07
C HIS A 228 2.22 1.65 2.97
N PRO A 229 1.15 1.20 2.28
CA PRO A 229 0.45 2.05 1.33
C PRO A 229 -0.12 3.30 2.00
N VAL A 230 0.19 4.46 1.44
CA VAL A 230 -0.43 5.71 1.85
C VAL A 230 -1.88 5.78 1.37
N ARG A 231 -2.65 6.78 1.86
CA ARG A 231 -4.07 6.94 1.52
C ARG A 231 -4.33 6.85 0.01
N ILE A 232 -3.50 7.53 -0.80
CA ILE A 232 -3.63 7.51 -2.25
C ILE A 232 -3.38 6.14 -2.85
N GLY A 233 -2.44 5.36 -2.31
CA GLY A 233 -2.21 3.97 -2.70
C GLY A 233 -3.39 3.07 -2.32
N ALA A 234 -3.98 3.29 -1.13
CA ALA A 234 -5.16 2.56 -0.72
C ALA A 234 -6.36 2.84 -1.64
N ILE A 235 -6.68 4.12 -1.91
CA ILE A 235 -7.86 4.51 -2.70
C ILE A 235 -7.77 4.10 -4.18
N ASN A 236 -6.56 3.98 -4.71
CA ASN A 236 -6.35 3.62 -6.12
C ASN A 236 -6.12 2.12 -6.35
N ILE A 237 -5.61 1.39 -5.38
CA ILE A 237 -5.24 -0.03 -5.56
C ILE A 237 -6.03 -0.96 -4.63
N ILE A 238 -5.98 -0.73 -3.30
CA ILE A 238 -6.54 -1.67 -2.32
C ILE A 238 -8.06 -1.59 -2.30
N THR A 239 -8.59 -0.41 -2.03
CA THR A 239 -10.03 -0.21 -1.83
C THR A 239 -10.87 -0.58 -3.05
N PRO A 240 -10.54 -0.17 -4.29
CA PRO A 240 -11.31 -0.58 -5.47
C PRO A 240 -11.28 -2.09 -5.69
N HIS A 241 -10.15 -2.74 -5.45
CA HIS A 241 -10.03 -4.19 -5.56
C HIS A 241 -10.83 -4.90 -4.46
N LEU A 242 -10.72 -4.47 -3.21
CA LEU A 242 -11.51 -4.97 -2.09
C LEU A 242 -13.02 -4.90 -2.40
N LEU A 243 -13.51 -3.73 -2.80
CA LEU A 243 -14.93 -3.53 -3.11
C LEU A 243 -15.40 -4.42 -4.27
N LEU A 244 -14.56 -4.56 -5.31
CA LEU A 244 -14.84 -5.43 -6.44
C LEU A 244 -14.95 -6.89 -6.01
N GLU A 245 -13.99 -7.38 -5.21
CA GLU A 245 -13.96 -8.77 -4.74
C GLU A 245 -15.14 -9.08 -3.82
N LEU A 246 -15.60 -8.10 -3.03
CA LEU A 246 -16.77 -8.23 -2.16
C LEU A 246 -18.11 -8.09 -2.91
N GLY A 247 -18.11 -7.63 -4.16
CA GLY A 247 -19.32 -7.35 -4.92
C GLY A 247 -20.05 -6.07 -4.48
N LEU A 248 -19.28 -5.11 -3.92
CA LEU A 248 -19.76 -3.79 -3.52
C LEU A 248 -19.60 -2.76 -4.65
N PRO A 249 -20.41 -1.69 -4.67
CA PRO A 249 -20.19 -0.57 -5.58
C PRO A 249 -18.89 0.16 -5.25
N ALA A 250 -18.35 0.90 -6.22
CA ALA A 250 -17.12 1.66 -6.02
C ALA A 250 -17.21 2.72 -4.90
N GLY A 251 -18.40 3.28 -4.65
CA GLY A 251 -18.61 4.29 -3.62
C GLY A 251 -17.82 5.59 -3.85
N GLU A 252 -17.71 6.38 -2.78
CA GLU A 252 -16.91 7.61 -2.73
C GLU A 252 -15.95 7.55 -1.53
N PRO A 253 -14.94 6.64 -1.56
CA PRO A 253 -14.05 6.39 -0.43
C PRO A 253 -13.17 7.60 -0.08
N GLU A 254 -12.97 8.55 -1.01
CA GLU A 254 -12.24 9.79 -0.79
C GLU A 254 -12.90 10.72 0.24
N LYS A 255 -14.18 10.55 0.51
CA LYS A 255 -14.90 11.28 1.58
C LYS A 255 -14.65 10.70 2.98
N SER A 256 -13.92 9.57 3.06
CA SER A 256 -13.55 8.98 4.34
C SER A 256 -12.69 9.95 5.18
N ILE A 257 -13.02 10.06 6.47
CA ILE A 257 -12.28 10.86 7.46
C ILE A 257 -11.03 10.10 7.96
N ALA A 258 -10.61 9.07 7.27
CA ALA A 258 -9.57 8.14 7.67
C ALA A 258 -8.36 8.84 8.30
N THR A 259 -7.92 8.32 9.43
CA THR A 259 -6.61 8.63 9.98
C THR A 259 -5.56 8.12 8.99
N PRO A 260 -4.84 8.99 8.28
CA PRO A 260 -3.99 8.54 7.20
C PRO A 260 -2.83 7.72 7.74
N CYS A 261 -2.39 6.73 6.97
CA CYS A 261 -1.10 6.06 7.13
C CYS A 261 0.07 7.06 7.28
N TRP A 262 -0.08 8.27 6.72
CA TRP A 262 0.80 9.42 6.91
C TRP A 262 1.00 9.82 8.38
N LYS A 263 0.02 9.68 9.26
CA LYS A 263 0.25 9.93 10.70
C LYS A 263 1.31 8.97 11.27
N TYR A 264 1.28 7.72 10.83
CA TYR A 264 2.29 6.73 11.22
C TYR A 264 3.64 7.09 10.59
N LEU A 265 3.67 7.35 9.28
CA LEU A 265 4.87 7.73 8.56
C LEU A 265 5.51 8.99 9.15
N LEU A 266 4.72 10.04 9.37
CA LEU A 266 5.18 11.28 10.01
C LEU A 266 5.56 11.09 11.48
N HIS A 267 4.95 10.17 12.19
CA HIS A 267 5.36 9.81 13.55
C HIS A 267 6.72 9.12 13.56
N VAL A 268 6.96 8.23 12.59
CA VAL A 268 8.24 7.52 12.44
C VAL A 268 9.34 8.47 11.93
N MET A 269 8.99 9.45 11.10
CA MET A 269 9.92 10.49 10.62
C MET A 269 10.27 11.56 11.67
N ARG A 270 9.56 11.61 12.79
CA ARG A 270 9.89 12.55 13.88
C ARG A 270 11.19 12.16 14.54
N THR A 271 12.18 12.99 14.37
CA THR A 271 13.49 12.84 15.04
C THR A 271 13.53 13.55 16.38
N ASP A 272 12.59 14.48 16.65
CA ASP A 272 12.49 15.28 17.86
C ASP A 272 11.04 15.70 18.17
N LYS A 273 10.89 16.61 19.14
CA LYS A 273 9.58 17.15 19.55
C LYS A 273 9.02 18.21 18.59
N ASN A 274 9.66 18.48 17.44
CA ASN A 274 9.20 19.48 16.50
C ASN A 274 7.96 18.98 15.75
N PRO A 275 6.84 19.70 15.74
CA PRO A 275 5.65 19.34 14.99
C PRO A 275 5.84 19.47 13.45
N ALA A 276 6.80 20.28 12.97
CA ALA A 276 7.16 20.37 11.56
C ALA A 276 8.19 19.30 11.18
N THR A 277 8.20 18.89 9.91
CA THR A 277 9.20 17.95 9.34
C THR A 277 10.03 18.71 8.33
N SER A 278 11.29 18.98 8.65
CA SER A 278 12.20 19.64 7.70
C SER A 278 12.53 18.72 6.51
N ARG A 279 12.98 19.31 5.39
CA ARG A 279 13.50 18.53 4.23
C ARG A 279 14.63 17.59 4.69
N LYS A 280 15.48 18.04 5.61
CA LYS A 280 16.55 17.21 6.17
C LYS A 280 16.02 15.97 6.89
N ASP A 281 14.97 16.11 7.71
CA ASP A 281 14.36 14.98 8.44
C ASP A 281 13.65 14.04 7.48
N PHE A 282 12.96 14.60 6.47
CA PHE A 282 12.34 13.84 5.40
C PHE A 282 13.37 13.01 4.63
N ASN A 283 14.45 13.63 4.15
CA ASN A 283 15.51 12.93 3.43
C ASN A 283 16.24 11.92 4.34
N GLY A 284 16.48 12.27 5.60
CA GLY A 284 17.09 11.36 6.58
C GLY A 284 16.31 10.07 6.83
N TYR A 285 14.98 10.11 6.69
CA TYR A 285 14.16 8.92 6.74
C TYR A 285 14.42 7.98 5.54
N TRP A 286 14.45 8.53 4.34
CA TRP A 286 14.72 7.76 3.11
C TRP A 286 16.16 7.28 3.03
N GLU A 287 17.12 8.09 3.48
CA GLU A 287 18.53 7.70 3.62
C GLU A 287 18.69 6.50 4.58
N LYS A 288 17.93 6.50 5.68
CA LYS A 288 17.90 5.35 6.59
C LYS A 288 17.36 4.10 5.92
N GLY A 289 16.29 4.23 5.13
CA GLY A 289 15.72 3.15 4.33
C GLY A 289 16.72 2.59 3.31
N PHE A 290 17.45 3.48 2.64
CA PHE A 290 18.54 3.12 1.73
C PHE A 290 19.62 2.29 2.45
N LYS A 291 20.17 2.82 3.56
CA LYS A 291 21.19 2.14 4.36
C LYS A 291 20.74 0.78 4.92
N MET A 292 19.45 0.62 5.18
CA MET A 292 18.92 -0.68 5.62
C MET A 292 18.78 -1.67 4.46
N SER A 293 18.65 -1.18 3.23
CA SER A 293 18.56 -1.99 2.00
C SER A 293 19.95 -2.35 1.47
N ASP A 294 20.96 -1.51 1.69
CA ASP A 294 22.39 -1.71 1.39
C ASP A 294 22.97 -2.73 2.38
N LEU A 295 22.85 -4.02 2.03
CA LEU A 295 23.17 -5.12 2.94
C LEU A 295 24.68 -5.35 3.07
N ASP A 296 25.43 -5.08 2.00
CA ASP A 296 26.89 -5.21 1.98
C ASP A 296 27.63 -3.91 2.35
N GLN A 297 26.87 -2.83 2.58
CA GLN A 297 27.34 -1.51 3.01
C GLN A 297 28.33 -0.87 2.02
N ASN A 298 28.14 -1.12 0.72
CA ASN A 298 28.99 -0.58 -0.34
C ASN A 298 28.55 0.83 -0.80
N GLY A 299 27.45 1.36 -0.27
CA GLY A 299 26.89 2.67 -0.62
C GLY A 299 26.00 2.68 -1.86
N LYS A 300 25.62 1.52 -2.35
CA LYS A 300 24.77 1.32 -3.55
C LYS A 300 23.74 0.25 -3.26
N LEU A 301 22.64 0.24 -4.01
CA LEU A 301 21.69 -0.87 -4.01
C LEU A 301 21.85 -1.67 -5.30
N SER A 302 22.36 -2.88 -5.19
CA SER A 302 22.45 -3.85 -6.27
C SER A 302 21.05 -4.33 -6.71
N PRO A 303 20.92 -5.02 -7.87
CA PRO A 303 19.67 -5.68 -8.28
C PRO A 303 19.08 -6.61 -7.20
N GLU A 304 19.95 -7.33 -6.48
CA GLU A 304 19.56 -8.25 -5.41
C GLU A 304 19.01 -7.52 -4.19
N GLU A 305 19.48 -6.32 -3.93
CA GLU A 305 19.05 -5.48 -2.79
C GLU A 305 17.83 -4.63 -3.10
N THR A 306 17.63 -4.23 -4.35
CA THR A 306 16.40 -3.54 -4.79
C THR A 306 15.21 -4.47 -4.87
N VAL A 307 15.44 -5.75 -5.21
CA VAL A 307 14.44 -6.82 -5.35
C VAL A 307 13.37 -6.51 -6.41
N ALA A 308 13.62 -5.54 -7.30
CA ALA A 308 12.70 -5.15 -8.37
C ALA A 308 13.49 -4.54 -9.54
N ASP A 309 13.63 -5.29 -10.63
CA ASP A 309 14.31 -4.84 -11.84
C ASP A 309 13.70 -3.56 -12.44
N SER A 310 12.39 -3.41 -12.33
CA SER A 310 11.68 -2.22 -12.79
C SER A 310 12.06 -0.97 -11.99
N LEU A 311 12.26 -1.12 -10.69
CA LEU A 311 12.70 -0.03 -9.81
C LEU A 311 14.15 0.36 -10.14
N LEU A 312 15.04 -0.63 -10.30
CA LEU A 312 16.41 -0.39 -10.72
C LEU A 312 16.44 0.41 -12.03
N LYS A 313 15.75 -0.05 -13.07
CA LYS A 313 15.67 0.65 -14.36
C LYS A 313 15.11 2.08 -14.26
N ALA A 314 14.21 2.33 -13.34
CA ALA A 314 13.60 3.64 -13.16
C ALA A 314 14.50 4.63 -12.42
N LEU A 315 15.30 4.17 -11.47
CA LEU A 315 16.10 5.00 -10.58
C LEU A 315 17.57 5.10 -10.98
N ASP A 316 18.16 4.06 -11.55
CA ASP A 316 19.54 4.04 -12.06
C ASP A 316 19.65 4.94 -13.31
N LYS A 317 19.91 6.22 -13.09
CA LYS A 317 19.98 7.26 -14.15
C LYS A 317 21.33 7.25 -14.87
N ASN A 318 22.38 6.88 -14.16
CA ASN A 318 23.75 6.84 -14.68
C ASN A 318 24.11 5.49 -15.34
N GLN A 319 23.17 4.51 -15.30
CA GLN A 319 23.33 3.17 -15.88
C GLN A 319 24.49 2.37 -15.24
N SER A 320 24.70 2.55 -13.95
CA SER A 320 25.72 1.84 -13.17
C SER A 320 25.33 0.40 -12.81
N ASN A 321 24.10 0.00 -13.13
CA ASN A 321 23.45 -1.23 -12.70
C ASN A 321 23.29 -1.34 -11.18
N SER A 322 23.19 -0.18 -10.51
CA SER A 322 22.93 -0.03 -9.07
C SER A 322 22.18 1.29 -8.84
N ILE A 323 21.57 1.46 -7.68
CA ILE A 323 20.96 2.73 -7.28
C ILE A 323 21.87 3.37 -6.24
N GLU A 324 22.40 4.55 -6.51
CA GLU A 324 23.12 5.37 -5.56
C GLU A 324 22.14 6.15 -4.67
N LEU A 325 22.65 6.65 -3.53
CA LEU A 325 21.84 7.37 -2.54
C LEU A 325 21.14 8.62 -3.12
N ASP A 326 21.82 9.36 -3.97
CA ASP A 326 21.29 10.55 -4.64
C ASP A 326 20.16 10.21 -5.63
N GLU A 327 20.29 9.12 -6.37
CA GLU A 327 19.25 8.61 -7.25
C GLU A 327 18.02 8.13 -6.45
N TRP A 328 18.26 7.44 -5.34
CA TRP A 328 17.21 7.04 -4.41
C TRP A 328 16.48 8.24 -3.82
N LEU A 329 17.20 9.23 -3.31
CA LEU A 329 16.60 10.42 -2.71
C LEU A 329 15.86 11.27 -3.74
N ALA A 330 16.36 11.38 -4.98
CA ALA A 330 15.71 12.12 -6.06
C ALA A 330 14.29 11.59 -6.37
N ALA A 331 14.03 10.29 -6.16
CA ALA A 331 12.71 9.72 -6.32
C ALA A 331 11.68 10.30 -5.31
N TYR A 332 12.13 10.76 -4.15
CA TYR A 332 11.29 11.29 -3.08
C TYR A 332 11.26 12.82 -3.01
N ASP A 333 12.25 13.51 -3.59
CA ASP A 333 12.32 14.98 -3.58
C ASP A 333 11.06 15.62 -4.20
N GLY A 334 10.58 15.11 -5.31
CA GLY A 334 9.35 15.58 -5.92
C GLY A 334 8.09 15.40 -5.07
N MET A 335 8.15 14.51 -4.06
CA MET A 335 7.06 14.36 -3.08
C MET A 335 7.11 15.48 -2.03
N PHE A 336 8.31 15.77 -1.50
CA PHE A 336 8.47 16.87 -0.54
C PHE A 336 8.00 18.19 -1.12
N GLU A 337 8.42 18.51 -2.35
CA GLU A 337 8.04 19.76 -3.05
C GLU A 337 6.53 19.92 -3.28
N LYS A 338 5.81 18.83 -3.51
CA LYS A 338 4.35 18.85 -3.59
C LYS A 338 3.67 19.15 -2.27
N PHE A 339 4.33 18.82 -1.18
CA PHE A 339 3.81 18.92 0.16
C PHE A 339 4.16 20.25 0.83
N ASP A 340 5.36 20.75 0.59
CA ASP A 340 5.86 22.07 1.00
C ASP A 340 5.27 23.13 0.05
N ARG A 341 4.05 23.59 0.37
CA ARG A 341 3.28 24.49 -0.51
C ARG A 341 3.73 25.94 -0.43
N ASP A 342 4.21 26.35 0.73
CA ASP A 342 4.73 27.71 0.95
C ASP A 342 6.23 27.80 0.67
N GLN A 343 6.86 26.65 0.34
CA GLN A 343 8.27 26.52 -0.04
C GLN A 343 9.24 27.02 1.05
N ASP A 344 8.84 26.85 2.33
CA ASP A 344 9.68 27.24 3.47
C ASP A 344 10.74 26.19 3.84
N GLY A 345 10.74 25.03 3.17
CA GLY A 345 11.68 23.92 3.41
C GLY A 345 11.28 23.00 4.53
N SER A 346 10.04 23.11 5.02
CA SER A 346 9.48 22.23 6.05
C SER A 346 8.02 21.88 5.78
N LEU A 347 7.60 20.73 6.24
CA LEU A 347 6.19 20.34 6.23
C LEU A 347 5.54 20.74 7.55
N SER A 348 4.80 21.81 7.56
CA SER A 348 4.02 22.30 8.70
C SER A 348 2.93 21.31 9.11
N PRO A 349 2.37 21.39 10.33
CA PRO A 349 1.22 20.58 10.73
C PRO A 349 0.01 20.72 9.79
N GLU A 350 -0.23 21.92 9.26
CA GLU A 350 -1.32 22.23 8.33
C GLU A 350 -1.11 21.58 6.97
N GLU A 351 0.12 21.60 6.44
CA GLU A 351 0.48 20.91 5.20
C GLU A 351 0.35 19.40 5.38
N LYS A 352 0.86 18.87 6.49
CA LYS A 352 0.69 17.45 6.85
C LYS A 352 -0.79 17.04 6.98
N GLN A 353 -1.64 17.93 7.50
CA GLN A 353 -3.08 17.66 7.61
C GLN A 353 -3.76 17.65 6.23
N LYS A 354 -3.32 18.52 5.30
CA LYS A 354 -3.80 18.53 3.92
C LYS A 354 -3.31 17.35 3.09
N LEU A 355 -2.20 16.71 3.46
CA LEU A 355 -1.77 15.44 2.91
C LEU A 355 -2.71 14.28 3.30
N ALA A 356 -3.45 14.50 4.36
CA ALA A 356 -4.42 13.57 4.88
C ALA A 356 -5.80 13.70 4.21
N GLN A 357 -6.00 14.79 3.50
CA GLN A 357 -7.21 15.08 2.68
C GLN A 357 -6.95 14.75 1.21
#